data_f08615a9da9ebc2de1d957775979134f
#
_entry.id   f08615a9da9ebc2de1d957775979134f
#
_cell.length_a   1.000
_cell.length_b   1.000
_cell.length_c   1.000
_cell.angle_alpha   90.00
_cell.angle_beta   90.00
_cell.angle_gamma   90.00
#
_symmetry.space_group_name_H-M   'P 1'
#
loop_
_entity.id
_entity.type
_entity.pdbx_description
1 polymer ?
#
loop_
_entity_poly.entity_id
_entity_poly.type
_entity_poly.pdbx_seq_one_letter_code
_entity_poly.pdbx_strand_id
1 'polypeptide(L)'
;DRVGVVLPGGVFFNPHQVLTTLALYRFRKGHRGRAVKNFAVTWLLDRLGERLGFGVTTTPVGFKWIKEEFLKGDCFIGGEESGGVGYPQHLPERDGILTSLLLLESVAATGKDLAEQFKEVEALTGLTHAYDRLDLPLKAPLDLTPFREPRPLAGLTPKGVDTLDGVKWLYEEAWVLFRASGTEPVVRIYVEAQ
;
A
#
# COMPACT_ATOMS: atom_id res chain seq x y z
N ASP A 1 -16.25 3.94 3.43
CA ASP A 1 -15.53 3.00 2.58
C ASP A 1 -14.09 3.49 2.39
N ARG A 2 -13.80 4.31 1.37
CA ARG A 2 -12.44 4.79 1.03
C ARG A 2 -12.26 6.25 1.42
N VAL A 3 -11.00 6.68 1.48
CA VAL A 3 -10.63 8.08 1.68
C VAL A 3 -9.79 8.56 0.50
N GLY A 4 -10.02 9.80 0.08
CA GLY A 4 -9.15 10.55 -0.82
C GLY A 4 -8.65 11.79 -0.10
N VAL A 5 -7.37 12.10 -0.24
CA VAL A 5 -6.72 13.20 0.45
C VAL A 5 -6.04 14.11 -0.57
N VAL A 6 -6.24 15.41 -0.40
CA VAL A 6 -5.60 16.45 -1.23
C VAL A 6 -4.92 17.44 -0.29
N LEU A 7 -3.64 17.68 -0.52
CA LEU A 7 -2.86 18.67 0.22
C LEU A 7 -3.09 20.09 -0.31
N PRO A 8 -2.68 21.12 0.42
CA PRO A 8 -2.66 22.50 -0.09
C PRO A 8 -1.95 22.56 -1.45
N GLY A 9 -2.49 23.37 -2.36
CA GLY A 9 -2.00 23.46 -3.73
C GLY A 9 -2.55 22.40 -4.69
N GLY A 10 -3.48 21.53 -4.25
CA GLY A 10 -4.13 20.54 -5.11
C GLY A 10 -3.31 19.25 -5.33
N VAL A 11 -2.28 19.02 -4.52
CA VAL A 11 -1.42 17.82 -4.61
C VAL A 11 -2.16 16.61 -4.04
N PHE A 12 -2.31 15.56 -4.85
CA PHE A 12 -2.92 14.31 -4.41
C PHE A 12 -1.99 13.57 -3.43
N PHE A 13 -2.48 13.36 -2.22
CA PHE A 13 -1.83 12.55 -1.21
C PHE A 13 -2.39 11.13 -1.31
N ASN A 14 -1.63 10.26 -1.94
CA ASN A 14 -2.13 8.98 -2.41
C ASN A 14 -2.36 7.97 -1.26
N PRO A 15 -3.11 6.87 -1.50
CA PRO A 15 -3.43 5.88 -0.48
C PRO A 15 -2.23 5.25 0.21
N HIS A 16 -1.11 5.10 -0.48
CA HIS A 16 0.13 4.55 0.10
C HIS A 16 0.71 5.50 1.14
N GLN A 17 0.70 6.79 0.83
CA GLN A 17 1.14 7.85 1.74
C GLN A 17 0.21 7.92 2.95
N VAL A 18 -1.11 7.85 2.74
CA VAL A 18 -2.10 7.81 3.85
C VAL A 18 -1.84 6.62 4.78
N LEU A 19 -1.71 5.42 4.22
CA LEU A 19 -1.55 4.20 5.02
C LEU A 19 -0.25 4.20 5.81
N THR A 20 0.87 4.57 5.18
CA THR A 20 2.19 4.56 5.84
C THR A 20 2.32 5.66 6.89
N THR A 21 1.77 6.87 6.63
CA THR A 21 1.71 7.96 7.60
C THR A 21 0.90 7.56 8.82
N LEU A 22 -0.29 6.98 8.63
CA LEU A 22 -1.12 6.52 9.74
C LEU A 22 -0.53 5.31 10.47
N ALA A 23 0.16 4.41 9.77
CA ALA A 23 0.88 3.31 10.42
C ALA A 23 1.97 3.84 11.37
N LEU A 24 2.78 4.81 10.93
CA LEU A 24 3.78 5.47 11.75
C LEU A 24 3.15 6.19 12.95
N TYR A 25 2.11 7.00 12.71
CA TYR A 25 1.42 7.75 13.76
C TYR A 25 0.84 6.82 14.82
N ARG A 26 0.08 5.80 14.43
CA ARG A 26 -0.55 4.85 15.34
C ARG A 26 0.48 4.03 16.12
N PHE A 27 1.57 3.62 15.48
CA PHE A 27 2.66 2.92 16.16
C PHE A 27 3.31 3.78 17.24
N ARG A 28 3.55 5.08 16.95
CA ARG A 28 4.05 6.06 17.95
C ARG A 28 3.06 6.30 19.10
N LYS A 29 1.76 6.20 18.83
CA LYS A 29 0.69 6.28 19.87
C LYS A 29 0.58 5.01 20.71
N GLY A 30 1.40 4.02 20.49
CA GLY A 30 1.45 2.81 21.29
C GLY A 30 0.63 1.62 20.74
N HIS A 31 0.01 1.75 19.57
CA HIS A 31 -0.61 0.59 18.93
C HIS A 31 0.46 -0.42 18.51
N ARG A 32 0.19 -1.70 18.74
CA ARG A 32 1.13 -2.80 18.47
C ARG A 32 0.43 -3.91 17.69
N GLY A 33 1.23 -4.84 17.15
CA GLY A 33 0.81 -5.92 16.30
C GLY A 33 1.33 -5.75 14.87
N ARG A 34 0.74 -6.46 13.92
CA ARG A 34 1.12 -6.42 12.51
C ARG A 34 0.35 -5.33 11.74
N ALA A 35 0.96 -4.77 10.73
CA ALA A 35 0.25 -4.07 9.67
C ALA A 35 -0.14 -5.08 8.58
N VAL A 36 -1.27 -4.85 7.91
CA VAL A 36 -1.75 -5.69 6.81
C VAL A 36 -1.89 -4.85 5.56
N LYS A 37 -1.38 -5.34 4.43
CA LYS A 37 -1.51 -4.67 3.14
C LYS A 37 -1.89 -5.64 2.04
N ASN A 38 -2.50 -5.15 0.97
CA ASN A 38 -2.65 -5.98 -0.21
C ASN A 38 -1.40 -5.93 -1.11
N PHE A 39 -1.36 -6.82 -2.09
CA PHE A 39 -0.22 -7.09 -2.96
C PHE A 39 0.22 -5.90 -3.82
N ALA A 40 -0.66 -4.92 -4.06
CA ALA A 40 -0.38 -3.73 -4.86
C ALA A 40 0.06 -2.52 -3.99
N VAL A 41 0.09 -2.64 -2.67
CA VAL A 41 0.53 -1.57 -1.76
C VAL A 41 2.06 -1.49 -1.72
N THR A 42 2.54 -0.28 -1.50
CA THR A 42 3.96 0.10 -1.38
C THR A 42 4.77 -0.79 -0.43
N TRP A 43 6.03 -0.98 -0.73
CA TRP A 43 7.00 -1.58 0.21
C TRP A 43 7.53 -0.61 1.26
N LEU A 44 7.19 0.67 1.19
CA LEU A 44 7.47 1.58 2.32
C LEU A 44 6.91 1.05 3.65
N LEU A 45 5.75 0.37 3.61
CA LEU A 45 5.17 -0.19 4.81
C LEU A 45 6.02 -1.35 5.37
N ASP A 46 6.59 -2.18 4.50
CA ASP A 46 7.49 -3.27 4.92
C ASP A 46 8.76 -2.69 5.54
N ARG A 47 9.38 -1.72 4.89
CA ARG A 47 10.58 -1.04 5.40
C ARG A 47 10.30 -0.32 6.72
N LEU A 48 9.13 0.29 6.85
CA LEU A 48 8.72 0.92 8.11
C LEU A 48 8.58 -0.13 9.22
N GLY A 49 8.00 -1.28 8.91
CA GLY A 49 7.90 -2.42 9.83
C GLY A 49 9.27 -2.92 10.27
N GLU A 50 10.20 -3.12 9.35
CA GLU A 50 11.59 -3.50 9.64
C GLU A 50 12.28 -2.50 10.56
N ARG A 51 12.12 -1.20 10.30
CA ARG A 51 12.75 -0.12 11.09
C ARG A 51 12.17 0.03 12.49
N LEU A 52 10.88 -0.19 12.65
CA LEU A 52 10.17 0.02 13.90
C LEU A 52 9.89 -1.27 14.69
N GLY A 53 10.16 -2.43 14.10
CA GLY A 53 10.00 -3.74 14.76
C GLY A 53 8.56 -4.25 14.78
N PHE A 54 7.75 -3.95 13.75
CA PHE A 54 6.43 -4.59 13.58
C PHE A 54 6.38 -5.43 12.30
N GLY A 55 5.62 -6.53 12.35
CA GLY A 55 5.42 -7.39 11.18
C GLY A 55 4.49 -6.75 10.13
N VAL A 56 4.69 -7.09 8.86
CA VAL A 56 3.79 -6.74 7.77
C VAL A 56 3.31 -8.02 7.10
N THR A 57 1.98 -8.15 6.93
CA THR A 57 1.38 -9.26 6.20
C THR A 57 0.85 -8.75 4.87
N THR A 58 1.26 -9.40 3.78
CA THR A 58 0.76 -9.10 2.43
C THR A 58 -0.31 -10.10 2.05
N THR A 59 -1.44 -9.61 1.55
CA THR A 59 -2.60 -10.41 1.11
C THR A 59 -2.87 -10.21 -0.39
N PRO A 60 -3.65 -11.07 -1.03
CA PRO A 60 -4.24 -10.76 -2.33
C PRO A 60 -5.01 -9.44 -2.31
N VAL A 61 -5.26 -8.85 -3.47
CA VAL A 61 -6.06 -7.62 -3.60
C VAL A 61 -7.52 -7.89 -3.26
N GLY A 62 -8.07 -7.04 -2.41
CA GLY A 62 -9.44 -7.11 -1.90
C GLY A 62 -9.50 -7.11 -0.38
N PHE A 63 -10.27 -6.16 0.17
CA PHE A 63 -10.32 -5.92 1.62
C PHE A 63 -10.80 -7.15 2.42
N LYS A 64 -11.52 -8.07 1.81
CA LYS A 64 -11.93 -9.34 2.44
C LYS A 64 -10.75 -10.12 3.05
N TRP A 65 -9.60 -10.11 2.37
CA TRP A 65 -8.40 -10.78 2.85
C TRP A 65 -7.75 -10.04 4.02
N ILE A 66 -7.75 -8.71 3.98
CA ILE A 66 -7.32 -7.87 5.11
C ILE A 66 -8.22 -8.10 6.31
N LYS A 67 -9.55 -8.17 6.09
CA LYS A 67 -10.52 -8.51 7.13
C LYS A 67 -10.24 -9.87 7.77
N GLU A 68 -9.94 -10.89 6.98
CA GLU A 68 -9.57 -12.21 7.51
C GLU A 68 -8.35 -12.15 8.42
N GLU A 69 -7.32 -11.36 8.06
CA GLU A 69 -6.16 -11.13 8.92
C GLU A 69 -6.53 -10.37 10.20
N PHE A 70 -7.41 -9.39 10.12
CA PHE A 70 -7.92 -8.67 11.30
C PHE A 70 -8.63 -9.61 12.29
N LEU A 71 -9.42 -10.55 11.78
CA LEU A 71 -10.15 -11.52 12.60
C LEU A 71 -9.23 -12.55 13.28
N LYS A 72 -8.03 -12.78 12.76
CA LYS A 72 -7.01 -13.59 13.44
C LYS A 72 -6.41 -12.89 14.65
N GLY A 73 -6.58 -11.55 14.77
CA GLY A 73 -6.00 -10.72 15.82
C GLY A 73 -4.57 -10.30 15.52
N ASP A 74 -3.96 -9.64 16.51
CA ASP A 74 -2.56 -9.17 16.43
C ASP A 74 -2.27 -8.21 15.26
N CYS A 75 -3.27 -7.41 14.87
CA CYS A 75 -3.13 -6.37 13.85
C CYS A 75 -3.50 -5.01 14.45
N PHE A 76 -2.88 -3.93 13.96
CA PHE A 76 -3.21 -2.57 14.40
C PHE A 76 -3.71 -1.66 13.28
N ILE A 77 -3.41 -1.96 12.02
CA ILE A 77 -3.85 -1.23 10.84
C ILE A 77 -3.79 -2.15 9.61
N GLY A 78 -4.63 -1.89 8.63
CA GLY A 78 -4.51 -2.51 7.31
C GLY A 78 -5.10 -1.64 6.22
N GLY A 79 -4.62 -1.79 4.99
CA GLY A 79 -5.09 -0.96 3.89
C GLY A 79 -4.76 -1.47 2.50
N GLU A 80 -5.44 -0.83 1.55
CA GLU A 80 -5.37 -1.11 0.12
C GLU A 80 -4.85 0.10 -0.66
N GLU A 81 -4.27 -0.15 -1.82
CA GLU A 81 -3.85 0.87 -2.79
C GLU A 81 -4.99 1.75 -3.29
N SER A 82 -6.22 1.27 -3.12
CA SER A 82 -7.44 1.96 -3.54
C SER A 82 -7.96 2.99 -2.55
N GLY A 83 -7.32 3.14 -1.37
CA GLY A 83 -7.68 4.10 -0.33
C GLY A 83 -8.58 3.53 0.78
N GLY A 84 -8.84 2.24 0.78
CA GLY A 84 -9.50 1.55 1.89
C GLY A 84 -8.51 1.32 3.02
N VAL A 85 -8.72 1.93 4.19
CA VAL A 85 -7.94 1.69 5.41
C VAL A 85 -8.87 1.26 6.53
N GLY A 86 -8.46 0.27 7.30
CA GLY A 86 -9.23 -0.28 8.42
C GLY A 86 -8.40 -0.45 9.69
N TYR A 87 -9.11 -0.57 10.79
CA TYR A 87 -8.55 -0.61 12.14
C TYR A 87 -9.27 -1.69 12.95
N PRO A 88 -8.65 -2.86 13.21
CA PRO A 88 -9.34 -4.00 13.83
C PRO A 88 -9.88 -3.71 15.23
N GLN A 89 -9.31 -2.70 15.93
CA GLN A 89 -9.81 -2.29 17.25
C GLN A 89 -11.15 -1.52 17.20
N HIS A 90 -11.55 -1.07 16.02
CA HIS A 90 -12.83 -0.37 15.79
C HIS A 90 -13.81 -1.27 15.04
N LEU A 91 -13.53 -1.55 13.80
CA LEU A 91 -14.35 -2.38 12.92
C LEU A 91 -13.44 -3.18 11.99
N PRO A 92 -13.64 -4.50 11.81
CA PRO A 92 -12.82 -5.28 10.87
C PRO A 92 -13.25 -5.04 9.41
N GLU A 93 -13.34 -3.78 9.02
CA GLU A 93 -13.68 -3.31 7.68
C GLU A 93 -12.99 -1.94 7.46
N ARG A 94 -12.89 -1.52 6.19
CA ARG A 94 -12.38 -0.20 5.84
C ARG A 94 -13.34 0.91 6.28
N ASP A 95 -12.80 1.95 6.87
CA ASP A 95 -13.55 3.08 7.36
C ASP A 95 -12.89 4.41 6.97
N GLY A 96 -13.40 5.03 5.90
CA GLY A 96 -12.91 6.30 5.41
C GLY A 96 -13.23 7.48 6.34
N ILE A 97 -14.31 7.38 7.12
CA ILE A 97 -14.68 8.44 8.09
C ILE A 97 -13.65 8.43 9.24
N LEU A 98 -13.43 7.27 9.86
CA LEU A 98 -12.43 7.14 10.93
C LEU A 98 -11.02 7.47 10.41
N THR A 99 -10.69 7.05 9.19
CA THR A 99 -9.40 7.37 8.56
C THR A 99 -9.21 8.88 8.43
N SER A 100 -10.25 9.61 8.00
CA SER A 100 -10.21 11.07 7.90
C SER A 100 -10.01 11.73 9.28
N LEU A 101 -10.71 11.25 10.29
CA LEU A 101 -10.55 11.76 11.67
C LEU A 101 -9.16 11.50 12.24
N LEU A 102 -8.58 10.32 11.98
CA LEU A 102 -7.22 9.98 12.42
C LEU A 102 -6.14 10.81 11.69
N LEU A 103 -6.35 11.16 10.41
CA LEU A 103 -5.48 12.09 9.71
C LEU A 103 -5.52 13.49 10.34
N LEU A 104 -6.72 13.99 10.64
CA LEU A 104 -6.89 15.28 11.35
C LEU A 104 -6.27 15.24 12.75
N GLU A 105 -6.51 14.15 13.50
CA GLU A 105 -5.88 13.93 14.80
C GLU A 105 -4.35 13.95 14.69
N SER A 106 -3.78 13.29 13.67
CA SER A 106 -2.33 13.23 13.49
C SER A 106 -1.72 14.62 13.24
N VAL A 107 -2.39 15.45 12.43
CA VAL A 107 -1.97 16.83 12.18
C VAL A 107 -2.06 17.66 13.49
N ALA A 108 -3.17 17.58 14.21
CA ALA A 108 -3.37 18.32 15.45
C ALA A 108 -2.38 17.89 16.55
N ALA A 109 -2.11 16.60 16.67
CA ALA A 109 -1.25 16.06 17.72
C ALA A 109 0.25 16.29 17.46
N THR A 110 0.66 16.30 16.18
CA THR A 110 2.08 16.47 15.82
C THR A 110 2.46 17.90 15.50
N GLY A 111 1.49 18.76 15.18
CA GLY A 111 1.72 20.12 14.68
C GLY A 111 2.33 20.14 13.27
N LYS A 112 2.38 19.01 12.59
CA LYS A 112 2.95 18.84 11.25
C LYS A 112 1.85 18.54 10.24
N ASP A 113 1.95 19.09 9.05
CA ASP A 113 1.06 18.71 7.98
C ASP A 113 1.35 17.27 7.48
N LEU A 114 0.47 16.74 6.63
CA LEU A 114 0.60 15.35 6.15
C LEU A 114 1.83 15.15 5.25
N ALA A 115 2.26 16.17 4.51
CA ALA A 115 3.47 16.09 3.68
C ALA A 115 4.72 15.99 4.56
N GLU A 116 4.79 16.76 5.64
CA GLU A 116 5.88 16.71 6.62
C GLU A 116 5.91 15.36 7.34
N GLN A 117 4.74 14.84 7.74
CA GLN A 117 4.63 13.52 8.35
C GLN A 117 5.08 12.40 7.40
N PHE A 118 4.73 12.49 6.10
CA PHE A 118 5.18 11.52 5.12
C PHE A 118 6.67 11.58 4.85
N LYS A 119 7.28 12.77 4.83
CA LYS A 119 8.74 12.92 4.77
C LYS A 119 9.46 12.20 5.91
N GLU A 120 8.83 12.10 7.09
CA GLU A 120 9.39 11.28 8.17
C GLU A 120 9.35 9.78 7.85
N VAL A 121 8.31 9.31 7.15
CA VAL A 121 8.26 7.91 6.66
C VAL A 121 9.41 7.66 5.70
N GLU A 122 9.61 8.52 4.71
CA GLU A 122 10.72 8.43 3.74
C GLU A 122 12.09 8.47 4.45
N ALA A 123 12.26 9.39 5.38
CA ALA A 123 13.52 9.49 6.15
C ALA A 123 13.79 8.24 7.00
N LEU A 124 12.78 7.64 7.63
CA LEU A 124 12.92 6.43 8.43
C LEU A 124 13.20 5.19 7.56
N THR A 125 12.54 5.09 6.41
CA THR A 125 12.69 3.95 5.50
C THR A 125 13.95 4.04 4.64
N GLY A 126 14.46 5.26 4.41
CA GLY A 126 15.53 5.54 3.46
C GLY A 126 15.09 5.43 2.00
N LEU A 127 13.79 5.42 1.74
CA LEU A 127 13.18 5.26 0.42
C LEU A 127 12.37 6.49 0.06
N THR A 128 12.43 6.92 -1.20
CA THR A 128 11.46 7.85 -1.79
C THR A 128 10.29 7.05 -2.38
N HIS A 129 9.14 7.68 -2.53
CA HIS A 129 7.95 7.02 -3.04
C HIS A 129 7.58 7.56 -4.42
N ALA A 130 7.91 6.81 -5.45
CA ALA A 130 7.43 7.03 -6.80
C ALA A 130 6.53 5.84 -7.21
N TYR A 131 5.24 6.08 -7.32
CA TYR A 131 4.25 5.06 -7.62
C TYR A 131 3.29 5.54 -8.70
N ASP A 132 2.98 4.64 -9.62
CA ASP A 132 1.97 4.90 -10.66
C ASP A 132 1.16 3.63 -10.96
N ARG A 133 -0.01 3.84 -11.55
CA ARG A 133 -0.91 2.79 -11.98
C ARG A 133 -1.47 3.11 -13.36
N LEU A 134 -1.41 2.12 -14.25
CA LEU A 134 -1.99 2.16 -15.58
C LEU A 134 -3.06 1.08 -15.72
N ASP A 135 -4.27 1.48 -16.12
CA ASP A 135 -5.36 0.57 -16.45
C ASP A 135 -5.51 0.49 -17.97
N LEU A 136 -5.21 -0.67 -18.54
CA LEU A 136 -5.28 -0.93 -19.98
C LEU A 136 -6.52 -1.75 -20.32
N PRO A 137 -7.51 -1.19 -21.05
CA PRO A 137 -8.64 -1.94 -21.56
C PRO A 137 -8.16 -3.00 -22.56
N LEU A 138 -8.71 -4.18 -22.47
CA LEU A 138 -8.37 -5.32 -23.33
C LEU A 138 -9.58 -5.69 -24.21
N LYS A 139 -9.30 -6.29 -25.35
CA LYS A 139 -10.35 -6.87 -26.21
C LYS A 139 -10.74 -8.31 -25.80
N ALA A 140 -9.87 -8.95 -25.05
CA ALA A 140 -10.05 -10.32 -24.52
C ALA A 140 -9.24 -10.47 -23.23
N PRO A 141 -9.54 -11.46 -22.37
CA PRO A 141 -8.76 -11.76 -21.19
C PRO A 141 -7.28 -11.98 -21.54
N LEU A 142 -6.38 -11.42 -20.72
CA LEU A 142 -4.95 -11.55 -20.88
C LEU A 142 -4.44 -12.80 -20.14
N ASP A 143 -3.72 -13.67 -20.87
CA ASP A 143 -2.92 -14.70 -20.21
C ASP A 143 -1.65 -14.07 -19.61
N LEU A 144 -1.50 -14.19 -18.31
CA LEU A 144 -0.33 -13.69 -17.59
C LEU A 144 0.83 -14.70 -17.53
N THR A 145 0.68 -15.90 -18.07
CA THR A 145 1.72 -16.94 -18.06
C THR A 145 3.05 -16.45 -18.66
N PRO A 146 3.07 -15.73 -19.79
CA PRO A 146 4.33 -15.20 -20.35
C PRO A 146 5.04 -14.17 -19.48
N PHE A 147 4.32 -13.55 -18.55
CA PHE A 147 4.88 -12.56 -17.61
C PHE A 147 5.56 -13.21 -16.40
N ARG A 148 5.44 -14.53 -16.22
CA ARG A 148 6.15 -15.23 -15.12
C ARG A 148 7.67 -15.28 -15.30
N GLU A 149 8.14 -14.95 -16.50
CA GLU A 149 9.55 -14.78 -16.80
C GLU A 149 9.88 -13.28 -16.81
N PRO A 150 10.42 -12.74 -15.69
CA PRO A 150 10.70 -11.32 -15.59
C PRO A 150 11.83 -10.91 -16.53
N ARG A 151 11.76 -9.70 -17.07
CA ARG A 151 12.70 -9.17 -18.06
C ARG A 151 13.41 -7.93 -17.50
N PRO A 152 14.61 -7.61 -17.98
CA PRO A 152 15.23 -6.33 -17.69
C PRO A 152 14.31 -5.18 -18.10
N LEU A 153 14.18 -4.17 -17.27
CA LEU A 153 13.36 -2.99 -17.49
C LEU A 153 14.10 -1.74 -17.03
N ALA A 154 14.15 -0.70 -17.86
CA ALA A 154 14.83 0.56 -17.55
C ALA A 154 16.28 0.39 -17.04
N GLY A 155 17.00 -0.60 -17.57
CA GLY A 155 18.38 -0.92 -17.12
C GLY A 155 18.46 -1.75 -15.83
N LEU A 156 17.35 -2.04 -15.18
CA LEU A 156 17.30 -2.86 -13.97
C LEU A 156 17.23 -4.34 -14.33
N THR A 157 18.00 -5.16 -13.59
CA THR A 157 17.97 -6.62 -13.72
C THR A 157 16.97 -7.21 -12.73
N PRO A 158 16.08 -8.15 -13.17
CA PRO A 158 15.14 -8.80 -12.27
C PRO A 158 15.85 -9.57 -11.14
N LYS A 159 15.30 -9.47 -9.94
CA LYS A 159 15.72 -10.24 -8.74
C LYS A 159 14.82 -11.45 -8.49
N GLY A 160 13.60 -11.40 -8.99
CA GLY A 160 12.62 -12.47 -8.81
C GLY A 160 11.23 -12.11 -9.33
N VAL A 161 10.32 -13.03 -9.10
CA VAL A 161 8.89 -12.89 -9.42
C VAL A 161 8.06 -13.37 -8.25
N ASP A 162 6.98 -12.65 -7.95
CA ASP A 162 5.96 -13.06 -6.98
C ASP A 162 4.61 -13.18 -7.69
N THR A 163 3.86 -14.23 -7.41
CA THR A 163 2.61 -14.56 -8.09
C THR A 163 1.41 -14.69 -7.14
N LEU A 164 1.45 -13.99 -6.02
CA LEU A 164 0.39 -14.04 -5.01
C LEU A 164 -0.99 -13.63 -5.57
N ASP A 165 -1.04 -12.54 -6.38
CA ASP A 165 -2.27 -12.08 -7.05
C ASP A 165 -1.91 -11.32 -8.33
N GLY A 166 -1.73 -12.04 -9.41
CA GLY A 166 -1.14 -11.55 -10.66
C GLY A 166 0.31 -11.98 -10.80
N VAL A 167 1.13 -11.14 -11.42
CA VAL A 167 2.57 -11.37 -11.60
C VAL A 167 3.32 -10.10 -11.25
N LYS A 168 4.11 -10.13 -10.20
CA LYS A 168 4.94 -9.02 -9.75
C LYS A 168 6.41 -9.31 -10.03
N TRP A 169 7.03 -8.50 -10.88
CA TRP A 169 8.47 -8.50 -11.10
C TRP A 169 9.15 -7.68 -10.03
N LEU A 170 10.19 -8.24 -9.45
CA LEU A 170 10.96 -7.62 -8.36
C LEU A 170 12.35 -7.23 -8.89
N TYR A 171 12.75 -6.00 -8.61
CA TYR A 171 14.07 -5.45 -8.89
C TYR A 171 14.71 -4.97 -7.59
N GLU A 172 15.93 -4.45 -7.61
CA GLU A 172 16.60 -3.90 -6.42
C GLU A 172 15.82 -2.72 -5.83
N GLU A 173 15.44 -1.78 -6.69
CA GLU A 173 14.86 -0.48 -6.30
C GLU A 173 13.48 -0.23 -6.93
N ALA A 174 12.85 -1.27 -7.49
CA ALA A 174 11.57 -1.15 -8.15
C ALA A 174 10.80 -2.48 -8.17
N TRP A 175 9.49 -2.38 -8.38
CA TRP A 175 8.68 -3.53 -8.75
C TRP A 175 7.61 -3.13 -9.78
N VAL A 176 7.20 -4.09 -10.58
CA VAL A 176 6.09 -3.95 -11.53
C VAL A 176 5.13 -5.10 -11.35
N LEU A 177 3.86 -4.81 -11.09
CA LEU A 177 2.80 -5.80 -10.94
C LEU A 177 1.86 -5.75 -12.15
N PHE A 178 1.66 -6.89 -12.80
CA PHE A 178 0.66 -7.12 -13.82
C PHE A 178 -0.51 -7.90 -13.21
N ARG A 179 -1.69 -7.32 -13.21
CA ARG A 179 -2.88 -7.93 -12.64
C ARG A 179 -4.07 -7.84 -13.59
N ALA A 180 -4.55 -8.97 -14.08
CA ALA A 180 -5.80 -9.03 -14.83
C ALA A 180 -6.99 -8.79 -13.88
N SER A 181 -7.97 -7.99 -14.31
CA SER A 181 -9.23 -7.87 -13.58
C SER A 181 -10.06 -9.15 -13.72
N GLY A 182 -10.62 -9.64 -12.63
CA GLY A 182 -11.50 -10.82 -12.66
C GLY A 182 -12.92 -10.53 -13.17
N THR A 183 -13.30 -9.26 -13.30
CA THR A 183 -14.68 -8.84 -13.65
C THR A 183 -14.78 -8.01 -14.92
N GLU A 184 -13.67 -7.44 -15.36
CA GLU A 184 -13.61 -6.53 -16.52
C GLU A 184 -12.44 -6.93 -17.43
N PRO A 185 -12.53 -6.70 -18.74
CA PRO A 185 -11.42 -6.95 -19.66
C PRO A 185 -10.37 -5.82 -19.55
N VAL A 186 -9.72 -5.76 -18.41
CA VAL A 186 -8.70 -4.74 -18.06
C VAL A 186 -7.50 -5.44 -17.42
N VAL A 187 -6.31 -5.09 -17.85
CA VAL A 187 -5.08 -5.35 -17.07
C VAL A 187 -4.67 -4.08 -16.34
N ARG A 188 -4.38 -4.23 -15.07
CA ARG A 188 -3.85 -3.17 -14.22
C ARG A 188 -2.35 -3.40 -14.05
N ILE A 189 -1.59 -2.38 -14.38
CA ILE A 189 -0.15 -2.37 -14.21
C ILE A 189 0.17 -1.37 -13.11
N TYR A 190 0.82 -1.84 -12.07
CA TYR A 190 1.26 -1.02 -10.96
C TYR A 190 2.77 -1.00 -10.96
N VAL A 191 3.34 0.16 -10.69
CA VAL A 191 4.79 0.35 -10.65
C VAL A 191 5.15 1.15 -9.40
N GLU A 192 6.18 0.72 -8.72
CA GLU A 192 6.84 1.50 -7.68
C GLU A 192 8.34 1.48 -7.92
N ALA A 193 8.98 2.64 -7.81
CA ALA A 193 10.42 2.81 -7.90
C ALA A 193 10.91 3.82 -6.85
N GLN A 194 12.22 3.86 -6.64
CA GLN A 194 12.92 4.82 -5.78
C GLN A 194 13.59 5.91 -6.61
#